data_7826e75dc866e1eb56a29cf570451dbe
#
_entry.id   7826e75dc866e1eb56a29cf570451dbe
#
_cell.length_a   1.000
_cell.length_b   1.000
_cell.length_c   1.000
_cell.angle_alpha   90.00
_cell.angle_beta   90.00
_cell.angle_gamma   90.00
#
_symmetry.space_group_name_H-M   'P 1'
#
loop_
_entity.id
_entity.type
_entity.pdbx_description
1 polymer ?
#
loop_
_entity_poly.entity_id
_entity_poly.type
_entity_poly.pdbx_seq_one_letter_code
_entity_poly.pdbx_strand_id
1 'polypeptide(L)'
;MKKLLLFLAIIFSTHSHALEFQGKFLQGHFILGKAEAGSKVFVDKTQVKVSDDGYFVFGIDRDRKFDVAITEISNGKKNKVIKKVFKRKYNIQRIDGLPESKVTPPESVYKRIKEENGRIGKARAINSDLTFFTEQFIMPVKGIISGVYGSQRILNGKPKWPHYGIDIAAKQGTKIKSSGTGIVTMAEDDLYYTGGTVIMDHGHGISTIYSHLENVMVKVGDEVKQGEIIGTVGSTGRSTGPHLDFRINWFQTRLDPMSILQ
;
A
#
# COMPACT_ATOMS: atom_id res chain seq x y z
N MET A 1 -53.29 48.85 -18.10
CA MET A 1 -51.84 48.57 -17.82
C MET A 1 -51.72 47.16 -17.21
N LYS A 2 -51.40 46.15 -18.02
CA LYS A 2 -51.22 44.76 -17.53
C LYS A 2 -49.75 44.57 -17.13
N LYS A 3 -49.48 44.32 -15.83
CA LYS A 3 -48.13 44.01 -15.30
C LYS A 3 -47.81 42.55 -15.67
N LEU A 4 -46.81 42.34 -16.51
CA LEU A 4 -46.24 41.04 -16.85
C LEU A 4 -45.25 40.67 -15.75
N LEU A 5 -45.57 39.68 -14.91
CA LEU A 5 -44.67 39.09 -13.95
C LEU A 5 -43.79 38.07 -14.70
N LEU A 6 -42.50 38.39 -14.85
CA LEU A 6 -41.50 37.49 -15.39
C LEU A 6 -41.04 36.53 -14.27
N PHE A 7 -41.44 35.24 -14.36
CA PHE A 7 -40.93 34.20 -13.47
C PHE A 7 -39.55 33.75 -13.99
N LEU A 8 -38.51 34.14 -13.25
CA LEU A 8 -37.14 33.68 -13.52
C LEU A 8 -37.01 32.25 -12.95
N ALA A 9 -37.09 31.25 -13.79
CA ALA A 9 -36.83 29.88 -13.41
C ALA A 9 -35.31 29.69 -13.23
N ILE A 10 -34.84 29.59 -11.98
CA ILE A 10 -33.49 29.23 -11.64
C ILE A 10 -33.36 27.73 -11.93
N ILE A 11 -32.72 27.40 -13.05
CA ILE A 11 -32.36 26.02 -13.41
C ILE A 11 -31.14 25.66 -12.55
N PHE A 12 -31.35 24.93 -11.47
CA PHE A 12 -30.27 24.27 -10.75
C PHE A 12 -29.72 23.16 -11.64
N SER A 13 -28.61 23.43 -12.33
CA SER A 13 -27.84 22.40 -13.02
C SER A 13 -27.28 21.45 -11.97
N THR A 14 -27.91 20.30 -11.78
CA THR A 14 -27.37 19.21 -10.98
C THR A 14 -26.24 18.58 -11.79
N HIS A 15 -25.01 19.02 -11.55
CA HIS A 15 -23.84 18.32 -12.03
C HIS A 15 -23.82 16.94 -11.34
N SER A 16 -24.15 15.90 -12.10
CA SER A 16 -23.91 14.53 -11.68
C SER A 16 -22.38 14.35 -11.62
N HIS A 17 -21.83 14.34 -10.41
CA HIS A 17 -20.42 14.00 -10.23
C HIS A 17 -20.26 12.51 -10.52
N ALA A 18 -19.55 12.18 -11.60
CA ALA A 18 -19.24 10.80 -11.92
C ALA A 18 -18.06 10.35 -11.03
N LEU A 19 -18.12 9.10 -10.54
CA LEU A 19 -16.98 8.47 -9.87
C LEU A 19 -15.75 8.49 -10.79
N GLU A 20 -14.68 9.11 -10.32
CA GLU A 20 -13.39 9.16 -11.04
C GLU A 20 -12.39 8.19 -10.40
N PHE A 21 -11.46 7.68 -11.21
CA PHE A 21 -10.46 6.72 -10.76
C PHE A 21 -9.10 7.02 -11.39
N GLN A 22 -8.06 6.98 -10.57
CA GLN A 22 -6.67 6.97 -10.99
C GLN A 22 -6.06 5.61 -10.66
N GLY A 23 -5.22 5.08 -11.55
CA GLY A 23 -4.63 3.75 -11.46
C GLY A 23 -5.20 2.78 -12.49
N LYS A 24 -4.57 1.61 -12.59
CA LYS A 24 -4.99 0.57 -13.54
C LYS A 24 -5.77 -0.51 -12.79
N PHE A 25 -6.93 -0.90 -13.27
CA PHE A 25 -7.70 -2.03 -12.73
C PHE A 25 -7.02 -3.37 -13.09
N LEU A 26 -5.84 -3.58 -12.52
CA LEU A 26 -4.95 -4.70 -12.73
C LEU A 26 -4.62 -5.36 -11.37
N GLN A 27 -4.45 -6.67 -11.34
CA GLN A 27 -4.06 -7.40 -10.13
C GLN A 27 -2.83 -6.77 -9.46
N GLY A 28 -2.90 -6.57 -8.15
CA GLY A 28 -1.86 -5.95 -7.33
C GLY A 28 -1.86 -4.41 -7.30
N HIS A 29 -2.74 -3.73 -8.03
CA HIS A 29 -2.68 -2.28 -8.16
C HIS A 29 -3.43 -1.51 -7.08
N PHE A 30 -2.88 -0.35 -6.74
CA PHE A 30 -3.49 0.74 -6.01
C PHE A 30 -4.47 1.49 -6.89
N ILE A 31 -5.63 1.86 -6.36
CA ILE A 31 -6.62 2.69 -7.03
C ILE A 31 -6.99 3.85 -6.11
N LEU A 32 -6.78 5.07 -6.59
CA LEU A 32 -7.32 6.29 -5.99
C LEU A 32 -8.64 6.63 -6.68
N GLY A 33 -9.70 6.80 -5.89
CA GLY A 33 -11.00 7.20 -6.37
C GLY A 33 -11.38 8.58 -5.88
N LYS A 34 -12.29 9.25 -6.62
CA LYS A 34 -12.96 10.47 -6.20
C LYS A 34 -14.45 10.33 -6.38
N ALA A 35 -15.18 10.60 -5.30
CA ALA A 35 -16.63 10.58 -5.19
C ALA A 35 -17.14 11.96 -4.80
N GLU A 36 -18.44 12.15 -4.73
CA GLU A 36 -19.05 13.36 -4.18
C GLU A 36 -18.69 13.47 -2.67
N ALA A 37 -18.28 14.66 -2.23
CA ALA A 37 -17.99 14.93 -0.83
C ALA A 37 -19.17 14.56 0.08
N GLY A 38 -18.90 13.88 1.20
CA GLY A 38 -19.93 13.41 2.14
C GLY A 38 -20.70 12.16 1.67
N SER A 39 -20.37 11.58 0.50
CA SER A 39 -20.98 10.34 0.04
C SER A 39 -20.46 9.13 0.83
N LYS A 40 -21.23 8.01 0.78
CA LYS A 40 -20.78 6.71 1.26
C LYS A 40 -20.32 5.89 0.06
N VAL A 41 -19.08 5.39 0.12
CA VAL A 41 -18.53 4.55 -0.96
C VAL A 41 -18.32 3.13 -0.45
N PHE A 42 -18.70 2.16 -1.29
CA PHE A 42 -18.50 0.74 -1.04
C PHE A 42 -17.67 0.16 -2.18
N VAL A 43 -16.62 -0.57 -1.84
CA VAL A 43 -15.87 -1.42 -2.77
C VAL A 43 -16.30 -2.85 -2.53
N ASP A 44 -16.94 -3.45 -3.51
CA ASP A 44 -17.71 -4.70 -3.38
C ASP A 44 -18.80 -4.56 -2.28
N LYS A 45 -18.59 -5.18 -1.12
CA LYS A 45 -19.48 -5.12 0.04
C LYS A 45 -18.90 -4.32 1.20
N THR A 46 -17.65 -3.85 1.09
CA THR A 46 -16.92 -3.18 2.16
C THR A 46 -17.04 -1.68 2.01
N GLN A 47 -17.56 -1.00 3.03
CA GLN A 47 -17.54 0.46 3.07
C GLN A 47 -16.10 0.93 3.26
N VAL A 48 -15.67 1.89 2.44
CA VAL A 48 -14.37 2.55 2.55
C VAL A 48 -14.56 3.97 3.06
N LYS A 49 -13.53 4.53 3.70
CA LYS A 49 -13.51 5.94 4.08
C LYS A 49 -13.48 6.82 2.84
N VAL A 50 -14.16 7.96 2.94
CA VAL A 50 -14.13 9.06 1.96
C VAL A 50 -13.67 10.30 2.70
N SER A 51 -12.67 11.00 2.18
CA SER A 51 -12.20 12.26 2.75
C SER A 51 -13.22 13.39 2.56
N ASP A 52 -13.03 14.51 3.25
CA ASP A 52 -13.88 15.69 3.10
C ASP A 52 -13.88 16.22 1.65
N ASP A 53 -12.77 16.04 0.93
CA ASP A 53 -12.65 16.38 -0.49
C ASP A 53 -13.16 15.28 -1.45
N GLY A 54 -13.74 14.19 -0.92
CA GLY A 54 -14.29 13.10 -1.71
C GLY A 54 -13.31 12.02 -2.13
N TYR A 55 -12.03 12.06 -1.70
CA TYR A 55 -11.06 11.02 -2.05
C TYR A 55 -11.27 9.75 -1.23
N PHE A 56 -11.13 8.62 -1.91
CA PHE A 56 -11.11 7.30 -1.29
C PHE A 56 -10.08 6.41 -2.00
N VAL A 57 -9.69 5.33 -1.35
CA VAL A 57 -8.65 4.44 -1.88
C VAL A 57 -9.00 2.99 -1.63
N PHE A 58 -8.56 2.13 -2.53
CA PHE A 58 -8.60 0.68 -2.35
C PHE A 58 -7.51 -0.02 -3.14
N GLY A 59 -7.25 -1.26 -2.74
CA GLY A 59 -6.29 -2.12 -3.39
C GLY A 59 -6.94 -3.28 -4.13
N ILE A 60 -6.39 -3.65 -5.27
CA ILE A 60 -6.77 -4.85 -6.01
C ILE A 60 -5.79 -5.97 -5.61
N ASP A 61 -6.32 -7.04 -5.00
CA ASP A 61 -5.50 -8.19 -4.58
C ASP A 61 -4.75 -8.82 -5.76
N ARG A 62 -3.54 -9.37 -5.46
CA ARG A 62 -2.66 -10.03 -6.43
C ARG A 62 -3.35 -11.14 -7.21
N ASP A 63 -4.21 -11.89 -6.54
CA ASP A 63 -4.85 -13.08 -7.09
C ASP A 63 -6.36 -12.89 -7.31
N ARG A 64 -6.81 -11.64 -7.37
CA ARG A 64 -8.21 -11.31 -7.59
C ARG A 64 -8.72 -11.90 -8.90
N LYS A 65 -9.85 -12.63 -8.83
CA LYS A 65 -10.42 -13.38 -9.96
C LYS A 65 -11.62 -12.67 -10.61
N PHE A 66 -12.25 -11.76 -9.88
CA PHE A 66 -13.53 -11.13 -10.28
C PHE A 66 -13.35 -9.63 -10.49
N ASP A 67 -14.25 -9.05 -11.27
CA ASP A 67 -14.36 -7.60 -11.43
C ASP A 67 -14.66 -6.94 -10.08
N VAL A 68 -14.40 -5.63 -9.97
CA VAL A 68 -14.68 -4.87 -8.76
C VAL A 68 -15.92 -3.99 -8.98
N ALA A 69 -16.83 -4.04 -8.02
CA ALA A 69 -18.01 -3.19 -7.99
C ALA A 69 -17.78 -2.02 -7.03
N ILE A 70 -17.89 -0.81 -7.53
CA ILE A 70 -17.82 0.41 -6.72
C ILE A 70 -19.23 1.01 -6.66
N THR A 71 -19.73 1.23 -5.45
CA THR A 71 -21.05 1.81 -5.22
C THR A 71 -20.92 3.07 -4.39
N GLU A 72 -21.39 4.17 -4.93
CA GLU A 72 -21.55 5.44 -4.26
C GLU A 72 -23.00 5.65 -3.85
N ILE A 73 -23.21 6.17 -2.65
CA ILE A 73 -24.54 6.59 -2.17
C ILE A 73 -24.41 8.05 -1.73
N SER A 74 -25.02 8.93 -2.50
CA SER A 74 -25.08 10.36 -2.22
C SER A 74 -26.50 10.88 -2.37
N ASN A 75 -26.96 11.74 -1.45
CA ASN A 75 -28.30 12.35 -1.49
C ASN A 75 -29.44 11.35 -1.74
N GLY A 76 -29.34 10.14 -1.13
CA GLY A 76 -30.31 9.05 -1.32
C GLY A 76 -30.27 8.34 -2.67
N LYS A 77 -29.40 8.79 -3.58
CA LYS A 77 -29.19 8.15 -4.89
C LYS A 77 -28.04 7.15 -4.81
N LYS A 78 -28.19 6.03 -5.51
CA LYS A 78 -27.19 4.98 -5.60
C LYS A 78 -26.63 4.92 -7.01
N ASN A 79 -25.34 5.15 -7.14
CA ASN A 79 -24.57 4.98 -8.38
C ASN A 79 -23.65 3.76 -8.23
N LYS A 80 -23.72 2.80 -9.17
CA LYS A 80 -22.91 1.59 -9.16
C LYS A 80 -22.14 1.45 -10.46
N VAL A 81 -20.82 1.32 -10.35
CA VAL A 81 -19.90 1.08 -11.46
C VAL A 81 -19.22 -0.27 -11.26
N ILE A 82 -19.15 -1.08 -12.31
CA ILE A 82 -18.40 -2.33 -12.34
C ILE A 82 -17.17 -2.12 -13.22
N LYS A 83 -15.99 -2.35 -12.67
CA LYS A 83 -14.72 -2.24 -13.40
C LYS A 83 -14.11 -3.62 -13.59
N LYS A 84 -13.80 -3.95 -14.84
CA LYS A 84 -13.08 -5.18 -15.19
C LYS A 84 -11.68 -5.16 -14.60
N VAL A 85 -11.31 -6.24 -13.89
CA VAL A 85 -9.97 -6.43 -13.35
C VAL A 85 -9.17 -7.30 -14.31
N PHE A 86 -8.05 -6.75 -14.80
CA PHE A 86 -7.15 -7.48 -15.68
C PHE A 86 -6.21 -8.37 -14.88
N LYS A 87 -5.94 -9.56 -15.41
CA LYS A 87 -4.99 -10.51 -14.83
C LYS A 87 -3.56 -10.12 -15.19
N ARG A 88 -2.64 -10.43 -14.29
CA ARG A 88 -1.20 -10.22 -14.47
C ARG A 88 -0.48 -11.57 -14.53
N LYS A 89 0.55 -11.66 -15.36
CA LYS A 89 1.51 -12.78 -15.33
C LYS A 89 2.60 -12.45 -14.34
N TYR A 90 2.89 -13.40 -13.44
CA TYR A 90 3.93 -13.28 -12.42
C TYR A 90 5.09 -14.22 -12.72
N ASN A 91 6.30 -13.74 -12.51
CA ASN A 91 7.50 -14.53 -12.68
C ASN A 91 7.68 -15.54 -11.53
N ILE A 92 8.46 -16.59 -11.78
CA ILE A 92 8.95 -17.49 -10.74
C ILE A 92 10.38 -17.08 -10.43
N GLN A 93 10.64 -16.70 -9.17
CA GLN A 93 11.97 -16.37 -8.66
C GLN A 93 12.50 -17.55 -7.85
N ARG A 94 13.60 -18.15 -8.31
CA ARG A 94 14.32 -19.21 -7.60
C ARG A 94 15.52 -18.59 -6.89
N ILE A 95 15.65 -18.86 -5.59
CA ILE A 95 16.75 -18.37 -4.75
C ILE A 95 17.30 -19.59 -4.01
N ASP A 96 18.52 -19.95 -4.31
CA ASP A 96 19.22 -21.07 -3.70
C ASP A 96 20.39 -20.56 -2.84
N GLY A 97 20.95 -21.46 -2.01
CA GLY A 97 22.07 -21.12 -1.12
C GLY A 97 21.68 -20.35 0.15
N LEU A 98 20.39 -20.26 0.46
CA LEU A 98 19.94 -19.70 1.74
C LEU A 98 20.22 -20.67 2.89
N PRO A 99 20.62 -20.18 4.09
CA PRO A 99 20.65 -21.00 5.30
C PRO A 99 19.30 -21.70 5.52
N GLU A 100 19.29 -22.99 5.81
CA GLU A 100 18.05 -23.76 5.98
C GLU A 100 17.15 -23.17 7.08
N SER A 101 17.74 -22.64 8.15
CA SER A 101 17.01 -21.95 9.23
C SER A 101 16.22 -20.72 8.74
N LYS A 102 16.60 -20.12 7.61
CA LYS A 102 15.89 -18.97 7.01
C LYS A 102 14.80 -19.43 6.00
N VAL A 103 14.91 -20.67 5.50
CA VAL A 103 13.90 -21.29 4.60
C VAL A 103 12.84 -22.02 5.42
N THR A 104 13.28 -22.81 6.40
CA THR A 104 12.45 -23.56 7.34
C THR A 104 12.94 -23.24 8.76
N PRO A 105 12.34 -22.23 9.43
CA PRO A 105 12.80 -21.83 10.76
C PRO A 105 12.69 -22.98 11.75
N PRO A 106 13.59 -23.08 12.75
CA PRO A 106 13.46 -24.01 13.82
C PRO A 106 12.25 -23.67 14.73
N GLU A 107 11.66 -24.66 15.35
CA GLU A 107 10.46 -24.49 16.18
C GLU A 107 10.66 -23.45 17.31
N SER A 108 11.88 -23.35 17.84
CA SER A 108 12.25 -22.39 18.90
C SER A 108 11.97 -20.92 18.56
N VAL A 109 11.89 -20.56 17.27
CA VAL A 109 11.60 -19.18 16.85
C VAL A 109 10.16 -18.97 16.41
N TYR A 110 9.30 -19.98 16.36
CA TYR A 110 7.92 -19.84 15.89
C TYR A 110 7.11 -18.86 16.74
N LYS A 111 7.29 -18.88 18.06
CA LYS A 111 6.60 -17.92 18.95
C LYS A 111 6.98 -16.48 18.59
N ARG A 112 8.28 -16.19 18.46
CA ARG A 112 8.81 -14.88 18.05
C ARG A 112 8.22 -14.44 16.71
N ILE A 113 8.26 -15.31 15.69
CA ILE A 113 7.72 -15.02 14.34
C ILE A 113 6.23 -14.69 14.40
N LYS A 114 5.45 -15.45 15.19
CA LYS A 114 4.01 -15.23 15.35
C LYS A 114 3.70 -13.88 16.01
N GLU A 115 4.44 -13.52 17.04
CA GLU A 115 4.29 -12.25 17.76
C GLU A 115 4.66 -11.07 16.86
N GLU A 116 5.79 -11.15 16.13
CA GLU A 116 6.25 -10.13 15.20
C GLU A 116 5.25 -9.93 14.04
N ASN A 117 4.76 -11.01 13.43
CA ASN A 117 3.74 -10.94 12.39
C ASN A 117 2.43 -10.32 12.91
N GLY A 118 2.07 -10.59 14.17
CA GLY A 118 0.93 -9.96 14.84
C GLY A 118 1.08 -8.46 14.98
N ARG A 119 2.26 -7.98 15.38
CA ARG A 119 2.58 -6.54 15.48
C ARG A 119 2.56 -5.86 14.12
N ILE A 120 3.20 -6.45 13.10
CA ILE A 120 3.16 -5.98 11.71
C ILE A 120 1.71 -5.90 11.21
N GLY A 121 0.90 -6.94 11.50
CA GLY A 121 -0.51 -6.97 11.12
C GLY A 121 -1.33 -5.85 11.75
N LYS A 122 -1.07 -5.53 13.03
CA LYS A 122 -1.72 -4.42 13.75
C LYS A 122 -1.31 -3.06 13.18
N ALA A 123 -0.01 -2.85 12.93
CA ALA A 123 0.50 -1.60 12.35
C ALA A 123 -0.12 -1.30 10.98
N ARG A 124 -0.36 -2.34 10.16
CA ARG A 124 -1.00 -2.21 8.86
C ARG A 124 -2.53 -2.10 8.90
N ALA A 125 -3.16 -2.45 10.01
CA ALA A 125 -4.62 -2.40 10.15
C ALA A 125 -5.15 -1.01 10.51
N ILE A 126 -4.27 -0.04 10.74
CA ILE A 126 -4.64 1.33 11.07
C ILE A 126 -5.47 1.93 9.94
N ASN A 127 -6.56 2.60 10.32
CA ASN A 127 -7.49 3.26 9.42
C ASN A 127 -7.70 4.70 9.89
N SER A 128 -6.64 5.51 9.81
CA SER A 128 -6.69 6.92 10.19
C SER A 128 -7.48 7.77 9.17
N ASP A 129 -7.78 9.00 9.54
CA ASP A 129 -8.44 9.98 8.66
C ASP A 129 -7.44 10.83 7.85
N LEU A 130 -6.14 10.49 7.92
CA LEU A 130 -5.10 11.11 7.12
C LEU A 130 -5.38 10.92 5.64
N THR A 131 -4.95 11.90 4.83
CA THR A 131 -5.17 11.91 3.37
C THR A 131 -3.85 11.93 2.58
N PHE A 132 -2.73 11.58 3.24
CA PHE A 132 -1.41 11.57 2.60
C PHE A 132 -1.29 10.57 1.44
N PHE A 133 -2.19 9.58 1.37
CA PHE A 133 -2.29 8.66 0.24
C PHE A 133 -2.67 9.35 -1.09
N THR A 134 -3.09 10.62 -1.06
CA THR A 134 -3.36 11.43 -2.26
C THR A 134 -2.10 12.04 -2.85
N GLU A 135 -0.99 12.07 -2.10
CA GLU A 135 0.29 12.52 -2.61
C GLU A 135 0.87 11.54 -3.64
N GLN A 136 1.69 12.07 -4.52
CA GLN A 136 2.48 11.26 -5.43
C GLN A 136 3.67 10.66 -4.69
N PHE A 137 3.74 9.32 -4.58
CA PHE A 137 4.82 8.65 -3.89
C PHE A 137 6.11 8.61 -4.71
N ILE A 138 7.25 8.77 -4.05
CA ILE A 138 8.58 8.76 -4.67
C ILE A 138 9.35 7.46 -4.36
N MET A 139 10.32 7.13 -5.22
CA MET A 139 11.26 6.03 -4.95
C MET A 139 12.05 6.30 -3.66
N PRO A 140 12.03 5.36 -2.68
CA PRO A 140 12.64 5.58 -1.37
C PRO A 140 14.18 5.57 -1.41
N VAL A 141 14.77 4.91 -2.38
CA VAL A 141 16.22 4.83 -2.57
C VAL A 141 16.54 4.66 -4.05
N LYS A 142 17.67 5.21 -4.49
CA LYS A 142 18.23 4.94 -5.83
C LYS A 142 18.93 3.59 -5.83
N GLY A 143 18.60 2.71 -6.76
CA GLY A 143 19.19 1.38 -6.88
C GLY A 143 18.61 0.59 -8.04
N ILE A 144 19.06 -0.66 -8.16
CA ILE A 144 18.60 -1.60 -9.20
C ILE A 144 17.44 -2.40 -8.61
N ILE A 145 16.32 -2.49 -9.33
CA ILE A 145 15.21 -3.36 -8.95
C ILE A 145 15.65 -4.82 -9.15
N SER A 146 15.98 -5.50 -8.05
CA SER A 146 16.45 -6.90 -8.03
C SER A 146 15.35 -7.90 -7.73
N GLY A 147 14.24 -7.46 -7.16
CA GLY A 147 13.05 -8.26 -6.92
C GLY A 147 11.78 -7.48 -7.30
N VAL A 148 10.84 -8.14 -7.98
CA VAL A 148 9.59 -7.51 -8.45
C VAL A 148 8.38 -8.08 -7.73
N TYR A 149 7.38 -7.24 -7.51
CA TYR A 149 6.12 -7.64 -6.89
C TYR A 149 5.44 -8.81 -7.60
N GLY A 150 4.87 -9.69 -6.79
CA GLY A 150 4.05 -10.81 -7.24
C GLY A 150 4.84 -12.04 -7.69
N SER A 151 6.16 -11.96 -7.81
CA SER A 151 7.00 -13.11 -8.19
C SER A 151 6.80 -14.27 -7.20
N GLN A 152 6.49 -15.47 -7.71
CA GLN A 152 6.40 -16.68 -6.91
C GLN A 152 7.80 -17.08 -6.46
N ARG A 153 8.06 -17.08 -5.15
CA ARG A 153 9.38 -17.47 -4.61
C ARG A 153 9.49 -18.98 -4.40
N ILE A 154 10.59 -19.52 -4.85
CA ILE A 154 11.04 -20.90 -4.55
C ILE A 154 12.40 -20.76 -3.89
N LEU A 155 12.47 -21.09 -2.58
CA LEU A 155 13.68 -20.94 -1.77
C LEU A 155 14.27 -22.32 -1.50
N ASN A 156 15.52 -22.59 -1.93
CA ASN A 156 16.17 -23.89 -1.84
C ASN A 156 15.23 -25.02 -2.33
N GLY A 157 14.58 -24.82 -3.49
CA GLY A 157 13.62 -25.76 -4.05
C GLY A 157 12.24 -25.81 -3.40
N LYS A 158 12.01 -25.13 -2.27
CA LYS A 158 10.73 -25.12 -1.53
C LYS A 158 9.85 -23.95 -1.94
N PRO A 159 8.61 -24.14 -2.44
CA PRO A 159 7.67 -23.05 -2.71
C PRO A 159 7.36 -22.26 -1.45
N LYS A 160 7.36 -20.93 -1.55
CA LYS A 160 7.06 -19.97 -0.47
C LYS A 160 6.03 -18.96 -0.97
N TRP A 161 5.58 -18.06 -0.07
CA TRP A 161 4.70 -16.97 -0.44
C TRP A 161 5.32 -16.10 -1.53
N PRO A 162 4.51 -15.51 -2.42
CA PRO A 162 4.99 -14.56 -3.40
C PRO A 162 5.74 -13.39 -2.75
N HIS A 163 6.59 -12.75 -3.53
CA HIS A 163 7.19 -11.49 -3.13
C HIS A 163 6.15 -10.37 -3.17
N TYR A 164 5.85 -9.75 -2.02
CA TYR A 164 4.81 -8.74 -1.89
C TYR A 164 5.36 -7.31 -1.83
N GLY A 165 6.46 -7.04 -2.50
CA GLY A 165 7.11 -5.75 -2.58
C GLY A 165 8.05 -5.67 -3.78
N ILE A 166 8.93 -4.69 -3.75
CA ILE A 166 10.09 -4.60 -4.65
C ILE A 166 11.36 -4.64 -3.81
N ASP A 167 12.37 -5.34 -4.30
CA ASP A 167 13.70 -5.30 -3.71
C ASP A 167 14.54 -4.30 -4.52
N ILE A 168 15.12 -3.30 -3.85
CA ILE A 168 15.96 -2.27 -4.46
C ILE A 168 17.38 -2.45 -3.94
N ALA A 169 18.24 -3.06 -4.76
CA ALA A 169 19.66 -3.27 -4.43
C ALA A 169 20.38 -1.92 -4.41
N ALA A 170 21.02 -1.63 -3.29
CA ALA A 170 21.82 -0.42 -3.07
C ALA A 170 22.93 -0.71 -2.08
N LYS A 171 24.00 0.11 -2.08
CA LYS A 171 25.11 -0.04 -1.15
C LYS A 171 24.65 0.07 0.30
N GLN A 172 25.15 -0.78 1.18
CA GLN A 172 24.91 -0.71 2.63
C GLN A 172 25.24 0.70 3.16
N GLY A 173 24.40 1.21 4.07
CA GLY A 173 24.50 2.56 4.59
C GLY A 173 23.89 3.65 3.70
N THR A 174 23.40 3.32 2.47
CA THR A 174 22.69 4.30 1.63
C THR A 174 21.44 4.79 2.35
N LYS A 175 21.22 6.11 2.37
CA LYS A 175 20.08 6.74 3.03
C LYS A 175 18.77 6.35 2.35
N ILE A 176 17.78 5.91 3.13
CA ILE A 176 16.42 5.60 2.72
C ILE A 176 15.53 6.80 3.06
N LYS A 177 14.77 7.27 2.08
CA LYS A 177 13.81 8.36 2.23
C LYS A 177 12.41 7.79 2.45
N SER A 178 11.58 8.51 3.20
CA SER A 178 10.15 8.26 3.18
C SER A 178 9.59 8.45 1.76
N SER A 179 8.84 7.46 1.29
CA SER A 179 8.23 7.47 -0.04
C SER A 179 7.04 8.43 -0.15
N GLY A 180 6.34 8.68 0.95
CA GLY A 180 5.22 9.62 1.09
C GLY A 180 5.19 10.19 2.50
N THR A 181 4.48 11.29 2.73
CA THR A 181 4.21 11.81 4.07
C THR A 181 3.39 10.79 4.87
N GLY A 182 3.69 10.60 6.15
CA GLY A 182 2.95 9.64 6.98
C GLY A 182 3.36 9.63 8.44
N ILE A 183 2.63 8.85 9.24
CA ILE A 183 2.91 8.62 10.66
C ILE A 183 3.58 7.26 10.84
N VAL A 184 4.69 7.21 11.56
CA VAL A 184 5.38 5.96 11.88
C VAL A 184 4.53 5.14 12.84
N THR A 185 4.13 3.93 12.42
CA THR A 185 3.30 3.01 13.20
C THR A 185 4.08 1.81 13.73
N MET A 186 5.28 1.58 13.19
CA MET A 186 6.26 0.61 13.69
C MET A 186 7.67 1.07 13.35
N ALA A 187 8.59 0.92 14.30
CA ALA A 187 10.02 1.15 14.13
C ALA A 187 10.75 0.10 15.00
N GLU A 188 11.37 -0.88 14.36
CA GLU A 188 12.00 -2.05 15.02
C GLU A 188 13.36 -2.34 14.37
N ASP A 189 14.36 -2.64 15.18
CA ASP A 189 15.73 -2.86 14.68
C ASP A 189 15.99 -4.30 14.26
N ASP A 190 15.31 -5.29 14.86
CA ASP A 190 15.60 -6.72 14.65
C ASP A 190 14.35 -7.59 14.65
N LEU A 191 13.61 -7.60 13.54
CA LEU A 191 12.59 -8.61 13.29
C LEU A 191 13.19 -9.82 12.58
N TYR A 192 12.75 -11.01 12.93
CA TYR A 192 13.32 -12.28 12.45
C TYR A 192 13.45 -12.37 10.92
N TYR A 193 12.40 -11.96 10.19
CA TYR A 193 12.40 -12.00 8.73
C TYR A 193 12.78 -10.68 8.09
N THR A 194 12.31 -9.58 8.61
CA THR A 194 12.42 -8.27 7.96
C THR A 194 13.57 -7.42 8.52
N GLY A 195 14.21 -7.88 9.61
CA GLY A 195 15.30 -7.13 10.25
C GLY A 195 14.88 -5.76 10.71
N GLY A 196 15.72 -4.75 10.53
CA GLY A 196 15.36 -3.35 10.73
C GLY A 196 14.15 -2.99 9.87
N THR A 197 13.08 -2.51 10.51
CA THR A 197 11.79 -2.35 9.85
C THR A 197 11.08 -1.08 10.28
N VAL A 198 10.64 -0.28 9.31
CA VAL A 198 9.76 0.87 9.51
C VAL A 198 8.44 0.62 8.79
N ILE A 199 7.32 0.90 9.46
CA ILE A 199 5.97 0.94 8.85
C ILE A 199 5.38 2.31 9.07
N MET A 200 4.80 2.89 8.03
CA MET A 200 4.16 4.20 8.09
C MET A 200 2.71 4.10 7.61
N ASP A 201 1.82 4.83 8.28
CA ASP A 201 0.42 5.02 7.90
C ASP A 201 0.28 6.30 7.07
N HIS A 202 -0.41 6.21 5.94
CA HIS A 202 -0.67 7.33 5.03
C HIS A 202 -2.16 7.70 4.96
N GLY A 203 -2.97 7.05 5.78
CA GLY A 203 -4.42 7.25 5.84
C GLY A 203 -5.23 6.21 5.07
N HIS A 204 -6.49 6.07 5.44
CA HIS A 204 -7.49 5.20 4.82
C HIS A 204 -7.01 3.73 4.61
N GLY A 205 -6.13 3.25 5.50
CA GLY A 205 -5.58 1.90 5.47
C GLY A 205 -4.40 1.71 4.51
N ILE A 206 -3.86 2.77 3.91
CA ILE A 206 -2.62 2.71 3.13
C ILE A 206 -1.43 2.78 4.05
N SER A 207 -0.52 1.79 3.91
CA SER A 207 0.73 1.75 4.65
C SER A 207 1.91 1.38 3.75
N THR A 208 3.08 1.94 4.06
CA THR A 208 4.37 1.54 3.49
C THR A 208 5.19 0.77 4.50
N ILE A 209 6.00 -0.18 4.01
CA ILE A 209 6.94 -0.96 4.82
C ILE A 209 8.31 -0.87 4.17
N TYR A 210 9.31 -0.60 5.01
CA TYR A 210 10.72 -0.54 4.67
C TYR A 210 11.43 -1.61 5.51
N SER A 211 12.09 -2.57 4.87
CA SER A 211 12.70 -3.73 5.55
C SER A 211 14.16 -3.89 5.20
N HIS A 212 14.86 -4.69 6.01
CA HIS A 212 16.30 -4.98 5.92
C HIS A 212 17.20 -3.79 6.21
N LEU A 213 16.68 -2.79 6.97
CA LEU A 213 17.43 -1.60 7.35
C LEU A 213 18.65 -1.97 8.23
N GLU A 214 19.76 -1.27 8.00
CA GLU A 214 20.92 -1.29 8.91
C GLU A 214 20.66 -0.47 10.17
N ASN A 215 20.11 0.74 9.96
CA ASN A 215 19.74 1.64 11.04
C ASN A 215 18.32 2.15 10.82
N VAL A 216 17.51 2.10 11.85
CA VAL A 216 16.21 2.76 11.95
C VAL A 216 16.42 4.13 12.59
N MET A 217 15.99 5.21 11.94
CA MET A 217 16.29 6.60 12.35
C MET A 217 15.05 7.38 12.77
N VAL A 218 13.92 6.70 12.92
CA VAL A 218 12.63 7.26 13.34
C VAL A 218 12.03 6.40 14.45
N LYS A 219 11.04 6.91 15.14
CA LYS A 219 10.32 6.21 16.22
C LYS A 219 8.82 6.24 15.98
N VAL A 220 8.10 5.31 16.59
CA VAL A 220 6.62 5.26 16.54
C VAL A 220 6.02 6.58 17.01
N GLY A 221 5.08 7.11 16.23
CA GLY A 221 4.41 8.37 16.44
C GLY A 221 5.03 9.57 15.72
N ASP A 222 6.23 9.44 15.15
CA ASP A 222 6.82 10.53 14.35
C ASP A 222 5.98 10.76 13.09
N GLU A 223 5.67 12.03 12.81
CA GLU A 223 5.23 12.48 11.50
C GLU A 223 6.45 12.73 10.63
N VAL A 224 6.53 12.02 9.51
CA VAL A 224 7.67 12.07 8.58
C VAL A 224 7.15 12.58 7.24
N LYS A 225 7.75 13.64 6.72
CA LYS A 225 7.42 14.19 5.40
C LYS A 225 8.06 13.37 4.29
N GLN A 226 7.43 13.38 3.13
CA GLN A 226 8.02 12.77 1.93
C GLN A 226 9.44 13.26 1.69
N GLY A 227 10.37 12.34 1.45
CA GLY A 227 11.78 12.63 1.18
C GLY A 227 12.67 12.74 2.41
N GLU A 228 12.13 12.80 3.63
CA GLU A 228 12.91 12.76 4.86
C GLU A 228 13.56 11.39 5.08
N ILE A 229 14.72 11.37 5.73
CA ILE A 229 15.50 10.16 5.97
C ILE A 229 14.90 9.38 7.14
N ILE A 230 14.59 8.12 6.90
CA ILE A 230 13.98 7.22 7.90
C ILE A 230 14.93 6.08 8.35
N GLY A 231 16.05 5.90 7.65
CA GLY A 231 17.01 4.84 7.95
C GLY A 231 18.05 4.69 6.86
N THR A 232 18.78 3.59 6.92
CA THR A 232 19.81 3.25 5.93
C THR A 232 19.66 1.81 5.44
N VAL A 233 20.05 1.57 4.18
CA VAL A 233 20.05 0.24 3.56
C VAL A 233 20.98 -0.68 4.31
N GLY A 234 20.51 -1.87 4.64
CA GLY A 234 21.27 -2.94 5.26
C GLY A 234 21.03 -4.29 4.59
N SER A 235 21.34 -5.34 5.36
CA SER A 235 21.12 -6.74 4.98
C SER A 235 20.63 -7.54 6.19
N THR A 236 19.85 -6.92 7.07
CA THR A 236 19.35 -7.51 8.31
C THR A 236 18.17 -8.48 8.06
N GLY A 237 17.86 -9.33 9.03
CA GLY A 237 16.79 -10.31 8.90
C GLY A 237 17.09 -11.43 7.89
N ARG A 238 16.14 -11.75 7.01
CA ARG A 238 16.29 -12.76 5.95
C ARG A 238 16.66 -12.10 4.63
N SER A 239 17.90 -11.73 4.49
CA SER A 239 18.46 -11.10 3.30
C SER A 239 19.68 -11.88 2.80
N THR A 240 19.97 -11.82 1.50
CA THR A 240 21.14 -12.40 0.86
C THR A 240 22.21 -11.36 0.52
N GLY A 241 21.94 -10.09 0.71
CA GLY A 241 22.85 -8.98 0.44
C GLY A 241 22.18 -7.63 0.61
N PRO A 242 22.91 -6.52 0.58
CA PRO A 242 22.37 -5.20 0.85
C PRO A 242 21.28 -4.77 -0.14
N HIS A 243 20.07 -4.55 0.35
CA HIS A 243 18.93 -4.05 -0.41
C HIS A 243 17.85 -3.49 0.53
N LEU A 244 16.93 -2.70 -0.01
CA LEU A 244 15.68 -2.33 0.63
C LEU A 244 14.56 -3.21 0.07
N ASP A 245 13.83 -3.97 0.92
CA ASP A 245 12.52 -4.53 0.56
C ASP A 245 11.46 -3.48 0.89
N PHE A 246 10.89 -2.87 -0.15
CA PHE A 246 9.88 -1.82 -0.06
C PHE A 246 8.50 -2.35 -0.45
N ARG A 247 7.49 -2.07 0.40
CA ARG A 247 6.13 -2.58 0.21
C ARG A 247 5.09 -1.50 0.43
N ILE A 248 3.96 -1.64 -0.27
CA ILE A 248 2.73 -0.87 -0.05
C ILE A 248 1.58 -1.84 0.22
N ASN A 249 0.68 -1.45 1.12
CA ASN A 249 -0.50 -2.25 1.43
C ASN A 249 -1.73 -1.35 1.56
N TRP A 250 -2.87 -1.92 1.26
CA TRP A 250 -4.17 -1.43 1.70
C TRP A 250 -4.70 -2.42 2.72
N PHE A 251 -4.65 -2.05 4.00
CA PHE A 251 -4.85 -2.97 5.12
C PHE A 251 -4.01 -4.25 4.95
N GLN A 252 -4.66 -5.42 4.88
CA GLN A 252 -3.97 -6.70 4.68
C GLN A 252 -3.72 -7.05 3.20
N THR A 253 -4.32 -6.30 2.25
CA THR A 253 -4.08 -6.48 0.82
C THR A 253 -2.72 -5.92 0.43
N ARG A 254 -1.89 -6.77 -0.19
CA ARG A 254 -0.55 -6.41 -0.66
C ARG A 254 -0.63 -5.81 -2.04
N LEU A 255 0.03 -4.66 -2.25
CA LEU A 255 -0.02 -3.93 -3.51
C LEU A 255 1.37 -3.85 -4.15
N ASP A 256 1.39 -3.71 -5.46
CA ASP A 256 2.62 -3.45 -6.22
C ASP A 256 3.06 -2.00 -5.97
N PRO A 257 4.23 -1.77 -5.36
CA PRO A 257 4.75 -0.43 -5.15
C PRO A 257 4.86 0.39 -6.43
N MET A 258 5.16 -0.27 -7.56
CA MET A 258 5.24 0.40 -8.87
C MET A 258 3.90 0.93 -9.38
N SER A 259 2.78 0.62 -8.71
CA SER A 259 1.46 1.15 -9.08
C SER A 259 1.17 2.55 -8.53
N ILE A 260 1.99 3.04 -7.59
CA ILE A 260 1.84 4.36 -6.94
C ILE A 260 3.11 5.20 -7.05
N LEU A 261 4.27 4.56 -7.20
CA LEU A 261 5.56 5.26 -7.38
C LEU A 261 5.66 5.93 -8.75
N GLN A 262 6.31 7.09 -8.77
CA GLN A 262 6.71 7.81 -9.99
C GLN A 262 8.19 8.16 -9.95
#